data_48421a56bd4bf258f7012af4f9f0380f
#
_entry.id   48421a56bd4bf258f7012af4f9f0380f
#
_cell.length_a   1.000
_cell.length_b   1.000
_cell.length_c   1.000
_cell.angle_alpha   90.00
_cell.angle_beta   90.00
_cell.angle_gamma   90.00
#
_symmetry.space_group_name_H-M   'P 1'
#
loop_
_entity.id
_entity.type
_entity.pdbx_description
1 polymer ?
#
loop_
_entity_poly.entity_id
_entity_poly.type
_entity_poly.pdbx_seq_one_letter_code
_entity_poly.pdbx_strand_id
1 'polypeptide(L)'
;MIVLKRLEFDQKGGNFVTEQSKERKQAYAQQIAQHFHIPRWEQLPSIDLYMDQLLVYMNEHFGGYFACIGASGLTKSMVNNYVKAKIVDAPVKKKYPRLSVAMIIVVCILKNCYATEEIGRLIRLGISLQDTACTYDRFCEAMENAVRLVFSGEVHLREESIPGRDNKYLMETFALSFAGKLYVQCMFLYPQPDTKISAAIER
;
A
#
# COMPACT_ATOMS: atom_id res chain seq x y z
N MET A 1 -22.23 -10.68 -23.87
CA MET A 1 -21.80 -11.94 -23.24
C MET A 1 -20.42 -12.29 -23.80
N ILE A 2 -19.36 -11.78 -23.12
CA ILE A 2 -17.96 -12.05 -23.51
C ILE A 2 -17.55 -13.30 -22.74
N VAL A 3 -17.54 -14.42 -23.44
CA VAL A 3 -17.00 -15.67 -22.94
C VAL A 3 -15.48 -15.54 -22.97
N LEU A 4 -14.85 -15.28 -21.83
CA LEU A 4 -13.42 -15.49 -21.68
C LEU A 4 -13.14 -16.99 -21.77
N LYS A 5 -12.79 -17.43 -22.99
CA LYS A 5 -12.18 -18.75 -23.20
C LYS A 5 -10.97 -18.85 -22.29
N ARG A 6 -10.94 -19.92 -21.49
CA ARG A 6 -9.79 -20.40 -20.75
C ARG A 6 -8.55 -20.28 -21.64
N LEU A 7 -7.70 -19.26 -21.37
CA LEU A 7 -6.39 -19.17 -21.97
C LEU A 7 -5.53 -20.28 -21.32
N GLU A 8 -5.54 -21.43 -21.93
CA GLU A 8 -4.45 -22.39 -21.80
C GLU A 8 -3.24 -21.77 -22.50
N PHE A 9 -2.36 -21.19 -21.72
CA PHE A 9 -1.04 -20.79 -22.20
C PHE A 9 -0.20 -22.08 -22.31
N ASP A 10 -0.23 -22.73 -23.47
CA ASP A 10 0.78 -23.67 -23.90
C ASP A 10 1.79 -22.86 -24.72
N GLN A 11 2.97 -22.70 -24.27
CA GLN A 11 4.19 -23.48 -24.14
C GLN A 11 5.22 -23.27 -25.25
N LYS A 12 6.33 -22.67 -24.86
CA LYS A 12 7.65 -23.30 -25.05
C LYS A 12 8.68 -22.57 -24.19
N GLY A 13 8.78 -22.99 -22.95
CA GLY A 13 9.73 -22.48 -21.95
C GLY A 13 9.32 -23.01 -20.59
N GLY A 14 9.46 -24.31 -20.37
CA GLY A 14 8.88 -25.05 -19.27
C GLY A 14 9.28 -24.54 -17.88
N ASN A 15 8.32 -24.03 -17.15
CA ASN A 15 8.22 -24.27 -15.73
C ASN A 15 6.86 -24.86 -15.48
N PHE A 16 6.80 -26.16 -15.25
CA PHE A 16 5.64 -26.86 -14.69
C PHE A 16 5.28 -26.15 -13.39
N VAL A 17 4.14 -25.43 -13.38
CA VAL A 17 3.56 -24.92 -12.14
C VAL A 17 3.06 -26.14 -11.39
N THR A 18 3.91 -26.70 -10.54
CA THR A 18 3.57 -27.85 -9.70
C THR A 18 2.46 -27.44 -8.74
N GLU A 19 1.63 -28.40 -8.30
CA GLU A 19 0.59 -28.16 -7.30
C GLU A 19 1.17 -27.51 -6.04
N GLN A 20 2.36 -27.94 -5.60
CA GLN A 20 3.12 -27.29 -4.52
C GLN A 20 3.41 -25.79 -4.78
N SER A 21 3.65 -25.39 -6.04
CA SER A 21 3.85 -23.98 -6.39
C SER A 21 2.57 -23.16 -6.27
N LYS A 22 1.41 -23.75 -6.55
CA LYS A 22 0.09 -23.10 -6.39
C LYS A 22 -0.25 -22.95 -4.92
N GLU A 23 -0.08 -23.99 -4.11
CA GLU A 23 -0.31 -23.97 -2.66
C GLU A 23 0.55 -22.91 -1.97
N ARG A 24 1.85 -22.82 -2.33
CA ARG A 24 2.74 -21.78 -1.81
C ARG A 24 2.29 -20.37 -2.15
N LYS A 25 1.88 -20.13 -3.40
CA LYS A 25 1.35 -18.83 -3.81
C LYS A 25 0.07 -18.48 -3.05
N GLN A 26 -0.81 -19.44 -2.85
CA GLN A 26 -2.03 -19.25 -2.07
C GLN A 26 -1.71 -18.94 -0.60
N ALA A 27 -0.80 -19.68 0.02
CA ALA A 27 -0.36 -19.41 1.38
C ALA A 27 0.25 -18.01 1.52
N TYR A 28 1.07 -17.59 0.57
CA TYR A 28 1.65 -16.25 0.55
C TYR A 28 0.58 -15.16 0.41
N ALA A 29 -0.39 -15.34 -0.49
CA ALA A 29 -1.51 -14.41 -0.62
C ALA A 29 -2.30 -14.29 0.69
N GLN A 30 -2.58 -15.41 1.36
CA GLN A 30 -3.26 -15.42 2.66
C GLN A 30 -2.45 -14.71 3.74
N GLN A 31 -1.14 -14.88 3.78
CA GLN A 31 -0.26 -14.16 4.71
C GLN A 31 -0.32 -12.65 4.49
N ILE A 32 -0.26 -12.18 3.24
CA ILE A 32 -0.42 -10.75 2.95
C ILE A 32 -1.80 -10.25 3.40
N ALA A 33 -2.87 -10.98 3.09
CA ALA A 33 -4.23 -10.63 3.48
C ALA A 33 -4.40 -10.47 5.00
N GLN A 34 -3.70 -11.30 5.79
CA GLN A 34 -3.80 -11.31 7.25
C GLN A 34 -2.89 -10.30 7.94
N HIS A 35 -1.71 -10.04 7.38
CA HIS A 35 -0.66 -9.29 8.07
C HIS A 35 -0.36 -7.91 7.46
N PHE A 36 -0.97 -7.55 6.31
CA PHE A 36 -0.82 -6.19 5.78
C PHE A 36 -1.46 -5.20 6.75
N HIS A 37 -0.62 -4.40 7.41
CA HIS A 37 -1.03 -3.45 8.44
C HIS A 37 -0.35 -2.10 8.24
N ILE A 38 -1.11 -1.02 8.45
CA ILE A 38 -0.63 0.35 8.43
C ILE A 38 -0.82 0.93 9.83
N PRO A 39 0.23 1.43 10.50
CA PRO A 39 0.12 2.01 11.83
C PRO A 39 -0.95 3.10 11.89
N ARG A 40 -1.84 3.04 12.87
CA ARG A 40 -2.87 4.06 13.13
C ARG A 40 -2.24 5.33 13.70
N TRP A 41 -2.99 6.41 13.68
CA TRP A 41 -2.53 7.72 14.15
C TRP A 41 -1.84 7.68 15.51
N GLU A 42 -2.44 7.02 16.49
CA GLU A 42 -1.87 6.92 17.83
C GLU A 42 -0.66 5.97 17.94
N GLN A 43 -0.44 5.12 16.95
CA GLN A 43 0.73 4.24 16.85
C GLN A 43 1.92 4.93 16.17
N LEU A 44 1.69 6.08 15.51
CA LEU A 44 2.76 6.87 14.93
C LEU A 44 3.64 7.50 16.03
N PRO A 45 4.91 7.80 15.74
CA PRO A 45 5.80 8.44 16.70
C PRO A 45 5.19 9.68 17.35
N SER A 46 5.18 9.71 18.67
CA SER A 46 4.68 10.86 19.45
C SER A 46 5.66 12.04 19.49
N ILE A 47 6.91 11.77 19.13
CA ILE A 47 7.99 12.78 19.04
C ILE A 47 8.31 13.09 17.59
N ASP A 48 8.75 14.32 17.33
CA ASP A 48 9.20 14.71 16.00
C ASP A 48 10.51 14.01 15.63
N LEU A 49 10.57 13.43 14.42
CA LEU A 49 11.69 12.64 13.95
C LEU A 49 12.67 13.44 13.10
N TYR A 50 13.97 13.26 13.30
CA TYR A 50 14.96 13.68 12.31
C TYR A 50 14.87 12.82 11.05
N MET A 51 15.39 13.31 9.91
CA MET A 51 15.35 12.59 8.63
C MET A 51 15.83 11.14 8.74
N ASP A 52 16.96 10.90 9.41
CA ASP A 52 17.52 9.55 9.50
C ASP A 52 16.63 8.62 10.35
N GLN A 53 16.04 9.13 11.43
CA GLN A 53 15.07 8.40 12.26
C GLN A 53 13.79 8.09 11.48
N LEU A 54 13.29 9.05 10.68
CA LEU A 54 12.16 8.84 9.80
C LEU A 54 12.42 7.73 8.77
N LEU A 55 13.60 7.70 8.15
CA LEU A 55 13.96 6.66 7.18
C LEU A 55 14.06 5.28 7.85
N VAL A 56 14.64 5.20 9.04
CA VAL A 56 14.69 3.95 9.83
C VAL A 56 13.27 3.47 10.13
N TYR A 57 12.43 4.33 10.72
CA TYR A 57 11.03 4.03 11.04
C TYR A 57 10.27 3.49 9.81
N MET A 58 10.36 4.19 8.68
CA MET A 58 9.67 3.79 7.45
C MET A 58 10.17 2.46 6.90
N ASN A 59 11.48 2.21 6.91
CA ASN A 59 12.03 0.97 6.36
C ASN A 59 11.79 -0.23 7.30
N GLU A 60 11.72 -0.03 8.60
CA GLU A 60 11.34 -1.07 9.57
C GLU A 60 9.86 -1.48 9.42
N HIS A 61 8.95 -0.50 9.32
CA HIS A 61 7.50 -0.79 9.26
C HIS A 61 7.01 -1.17 7.85
N PHE A 62 7.66 -0.67 6.80
CA PHE A 62 7.20 -0.86 5.41
C PHE A 62 8.21 -1.62 4.54
N GLY A 63 9.28 -2.17 5.11
CA GLY A 63 10.29 -2.92 4.35
C GLY A 63 9.72 -4.09 3.56
N GLY A 64 8.81 -4.85 4.16
CA GLY A 64 8.09 -5.93 3.49
C GLY A 64 7.24 -5.44 2.30
N TYR A 65 6.51 -4.35 2.49
CA TYR A 65 5.75 -3.70 1.40
C TYR A 65 6.67 -3.23 0.27
N PHE A 66 7.77 -2.55 0.58
CA PHE A 66 8.72 -2.10 -0.44
C PHE A 66 9.30 -3.27 -1.23
N ALA A 67 9.64 -4.38 -0.57
CA ALA A 67 10.10 -5.58 -1.24
C ALA A 67 9.03 -6.15 -2.20
N CYS A 68 7.76 -6.19 -1.80
CA CYS A 68 6.65 -6.66 -2.63
C CYS A 68 6.46 -5.85 -3.92
N ILE A 69 6.78 -4.55 -3.90
CA ILE A 69 6.66 -3.68 -5.08
C ILE A 69 7.99 -3.50 -5.84
N GLY A 70 9.03 -4.27 -5.49
CA GLY A 70 10.36 -4.17 -6.10
C GLY A 70 11.11 -2.87 -5.79
N ALA A 71 10.75 -2.20 -4.68
CA ALA A 71 11.41 -0.97 -4.24
C ALA A 71 12.45 -1.23 -3.15
N SER A 72 13.50 -0.42 -3.13
CA SER A 72 14.60 -0.51 -2.15
C SER A 72 14.30 0.22 -0.83
N GLY A 73 13.09 0.73 -0.65
CA GLY A 73 12.69 1.50 0.53
C GLY A 73 12.61 3.01 0.29
N LEU A 74 12.31 3.76 1.36
CA LEU A 74 12.24 5.22 1.34
C LEU A 74 13.64 5.83 1.43
N THR A 75 13.92 6.84 0.59
CA THR A 75 15.18 7.55 0.58
C THR A 75 15.01 9.02 0.93
N LYS A 76 16.09 9.66 1.40
CA LYS A 76 16.14 11.11 1.67
C LYS A 76 15.74 11.96 0.46
N SER A 77 16.18 11.56 -0.73
CA SER A 77 15.83 12.25 -1.97
C SER A 77 14.33 12.21 -2.24
N MET A 78 13.67 11.07 -1.99
CA MET A 78 12.23 10.93 -2.14
C MET A 78 11.47 11.85 -1.18
N VAL A 79 11.84 11.88 0.10
CA VAL A 79 11.21 12.77 1.09
C VAL A 79 11.38 14.24 0.68
N ASN A 80 12.59 14.63 0.27
CA ASN A 80 12.85 16.00 -0.21
C ASN A 80 11.98 16.35 -1.44
N ASN A 81 11.73 15.42 -2.34
CA ASN A 81 10.86 15.63 -3.49
C ASN A 81 9.40 15.83 -3.05
N TYR A 82 8.91 15.09 -2.03
CA TYR A 82 7.56 15.28 -1.50
C TYR A 82 7.38 16.64 -0.83
N VAL A 83 8.41 17.12 -0.13
CA VAL A 83 8.43 18.50 0.44
C VAL A 83 8.44 19.54 -0.67
N LYS A 84 9.27 19.39 -1.70
CA LYS A 84 9.30 20.31 -2.86
C LYS A 84 7.97 20.36 -3.60
N ALA A 85 7.29 19.21 -3.72
CA ALA A 85 5.96 19.11 -4.32
C ALA A 85 4.83 19.64 -3.42
N LYS A 86 5.15 20.13 -2.21
CA LYS A 86 4.18 20.63 -1.21
C LYS A 86 3.10 19.61 -0.82
N ILE A 87 3.45 18.33 -0.83
CA ILE A 87 2.60 17.22 -0.37
C ILE A 87 2.86 16.95 1.11
N VAL A 88 4.10 17.11 1.52
CA VAL A 88 4.55 17.02 2.91
C VAL A 88 5.11 18.37 3.29
N ASP A 89 4.77 18.87 4.48
CA ASP A 89 5.28 20.12 4.98
C ASP A 89 6.80 20.05 5.23
N ALA A 90 7.46 21.20 5.08
CA ALA A 90 8.88 21.29 5.37
C ALA A 90 9.15 21.01 6.86
N PRO A 91 10.26 20.33 7.19
CA PRO A 91 10.58 20.02 8.57
C PRO A 91 10.80 21.27 9.42
N VAL A 92 10.25 21.30 10.62
CA VAL A 92 10.46 22.36 11.61
C VAL A 92 11.70 22.02 12.43
N LYS A 93 12.70 22.92 12.45
CA LYS A 93 14.00 22.68 13.11
C LYS A 93 14.63 21.33 12.71
N LYS A 94 14.55 20.97 11.41
CA LYS A 94 15.03 19.71 10.82
C LYS A 94 14.28 18.45 11.29
N LYS A 95 13.15 18.58 11.94
CA LYS A 95 12.34 17.46 12.42
C LYS A 95 10.98 17.40 11.72
N TYR A 96 10.50 16.21 11.51
CA TYR A 96 9.21 15.88 10.90
C TYR A 96 8.20 15.54 12.00
N PRO A 97 7.12 16.30 12.20
CA PRO A 97 6.08 15.98 13.16
C PRO A 97 5.24 14.78 12.72
N ARG A 98 4.43 14.23 13.64
CA ARG A 98 3.53 13.09 13.41
C ARG A 98 2.74 13.22 12.10
N LEU A 99 2.18 14.39 11.82
CA LEU A 99 1.45 14.65 10.58
C LEU A 99 2.30 14.40 9.33
N SER A 100 3.54 14.86 9.32
CA SER A 100 4.46 14.63 8.19
C SER A 100 4.76 13.14 8.02
N VAL A 101 4.89 12.38 9.11
CA VAL A 101 5.06 10.92 9.06
C VAL A 101 3.84 10.25 8.43
N ALA A 102 2.63 10.60 8.87
CA ALA A 102 1.38 10.12 8.29
C ALA A 102 1.29 10.42 6.78
N MET A 103 1.58 11.66 6.37
CA MET A 103 1.56 12.05 4.96
C MET A 103 2.59 11.27 4.12
N ILE A 104 3.78 11.02 4.65
CA ILE A 104 4.81 10.22 3.98
C ILE A 104 4.34 8.78 3.79
N ILE A 105 3.70 8.18 4.79
CA ILE A 105 3.09 6.84 4.66
C ILE A 105 2.07 6.82 3.53
N VAL A 106 1.12 7.77 3.52
CA VAL A 106 0.10 7.89 2.46
C VAL A 106 0.76 8.00 1.09
N VAL A 107 1.78 8.87 0.95
CA VAL A 107 2.49 9.04 -0.33
C VAL A 107 3.19 7.75 -0.74
N CYS A 108 3.88 7.06 0.16
CA CYS A 108 4.60 5.81 -0.15
C CYS A 108 3.65 4.72 -0.67
N ILE A 109 2.45 4.62 -0.10
CA ILE A 109 1.43 3.66 -0.52
C ILE A 109 0.86 4.07 -1.88
N LEU A 110 0.36 5.29 -2.01
CA LEU A 110 -0.35 5.76 -3.21
C LEU A 110 0.58 5.93 -4.42
N LYS A 111 1.86 6.25 -4.21
CA LYS A 111 2.84 6.41 -5.29
C LYS A 111 2.99 5.17 -6.18
N ASN A 112 2.63 4.02 -5.67
CA ASN A 112 2.61 2.80 -6.45
C ASN A 112 1.57 2.84 -7.60
N CYS A 113 0.49 3.61 -7.45
CA CYS A 113 -0.63 3.66 -8.39
C CYS A 113 -0.83 5.03 -9.03
N TYR A 114 -0.42 6.10 -8.34
CA TYR A 114 -0.78 7.47 -8.70
C TYR A 114 0.46 8.36 -8.86
N ALA A 115 0.35 9.34 -9.75
CA ALA A 115 1.36 10.37 -9.90
C ALA A 115 1.39 11.29 -8.68
N THR A 116 2.53 11.92 -8.42
CA THR A 116 2.74 12.79 -7.25
C THR A 116 1.71 13.93 -7.16
N GLU A 117 1.33 14.50 -8.30
CA GLU A 117 0.32 15.57 -8.35
C GLU A 117 -1.08 15.09 -7.98
N GLU A 118 -1.45 13.88 -8.43
CA GLU A 118 -2.73 13.24 -8.10
C GLU A 118 -2.82 12.95 -6.61
N ILE A 119 -1.74 12.41 -6.03
CA ILE A 119 -1.64 12.18 -4.58
C ILE A 119 -1.84 13.48 -3.80
N GLY A 120 -1.19 14.57 -4.24
CA GLY A 120 -1.36 15.87 -3.60
C GLY A 120 -2.81 16.37 -3.64
N ARG A 121 -3.57 16.07 -4.70
CA ARG A 121 -5.01 16.39 -4.78
C ARG A 121 -5.84 15.54 -3.82
N LEU A 122 -5.58 14.23 -3.75
CA LEU A 122 -6.27 13.30 -2.85
C LEU A 122 -6.04 13.66 -1.37
N ILE A 123 -4.80 13.99 -1.00
CA ILE A 123 -4.45 14.40 0.37
C ILE A 123 -5.18 15.70 0.75
N ARG A 124 -5.18 16.72 -0.13
CA ARG A 124 -5.88 17.99 0.14
C ARG A 124 -7.38 17.77 0.32
N LEU A 125 -7.99 16.90 -0.49
CA LEU A 125 -9.38 16.53 -0.33
C LEU A 125 -9.64 15.89 1.03
N GLY A 126 -8.79 14.94 1.44
CA GLY A 126 -8.90 14.26 2.74
C GLY A 126 -8.79 15.21 3.94
N ILE A 127 -7.78 16.09 3.95
CA ILE A 127 -7.55 17.04 5.05
C ILE A 127 -8.70 18.06 5.17
N SER A 128 -9.35 18.42 4.07
CA SER A 128 -10.44 19.41 4.07
C SER A 128 -11.74 18.90 4.71
N LEU A 129 -11.86 17.60 4.97
CA LEU A 129 -13.15 16.99 5.29
C LEU A 129 -13.43 16.82 6.78
N GLN A 130 -12.41 16.60 7.63
CA GLN A 130 -12.59 16.34 9.06
C GLN A 130 -11.26 16.40 9.83
N ASP A 131 -11.29 15.97 11.12
CA ASP A 131 -10.11 15.72 11.93
C ASP A 131 -9.10 14.83 11.18
N THR A 132 -7.86 15.27 11.15
CA THR A 132 -6.76 14.63 10.41
C THR A 132 -6.48 13.21 10.90
N ALA A 133 -6.54 12.97 12.21
CA ALA A 133 -6.31 11.65 12.80
C ALA A 133 -7.37 10.65 12.31
N CYS A 134 -8.64 11.04 12.39
CA CYS A 134 -9.76 10.22 11.93
C CYS A 134 -9.66 9.93 10.43
N THR A 135 -9.30 10.93 9.62
CA THR A 135 -9.15 10.77 8.15
C THR A 135 -8.01 9.81 7.81
N TYR A 136 -6.87 9.93 8.51
CA TYR A 136 -5.75 9.02 8.33
C TYR A 136 -6.11 7.58 8.72
N ASP A 137 -6.77 7.37 9.85
CA ASP A 137 -7.17 6.03 10.29
C ASP A 137 -8.18 5.37 9.35
N ARG A 138 -9.13 6.14 8.80
CA ARG A 138 -10.05 5.65 7.76
C ARG A 138 -9.31 5.28 6.46
N PHE A 139 -8.29 6.03 6.08
CA PHE A 139 -7.43 5.67 4.96
C PHE A 139 -6.74 4.33 5.22
N CYS A 140 -6.13 4.15 6.38
CA CYS A 140 -5.46 2.90 6.76
C CYS A 140 -6.42 1.71 6.69
N GLU A 141 -7.61 1.85 7.28
CA GLU A 141 -8.65 0.83 7.27
C GLU A 141 -9.12 0.46 5.85
N ALA A 142 -9.35 1.47 4.99
CA ALA A 142 -9.75 1.24 3.61
C ALA A 142 -8.69 0.46 2.83
N MET A 143 -7.40 0.81 3.00
CA MET A 143 -6.28 0.11 2.35
C MET A 143 -6.17 -1.34 2.81
N GLU A 144 -6.22 -1.60 4.11
CA GLU A 144 -6.13 -2.94 4.68
C GLU A 144 -7.32 -3.81 4.25
N ASN A 145 -8.54 -3.26 4.28
CA ASN A 145 -9.73 -3.96 3.83
C ASN A 145 -9.65 -4.34 2.34
N ALA A 146 -9.20 -3.41 1.49
CA ALA A 146 -9.03 -3.68 0.07
C ALA A 146 -7.97 -4.76 -0.19
N VAL A 147 -6.83 -4.71 0.50
CA VAL A 147 -5.79 -5.75 0.41
C VAL A 147 -6.36 -7.10 0.84
N ARG A 148 -7.07 -7.16 1.96
CA ARG A 148 -7.70 -8.39 2.43
C ARG A 148 -8.66 -8.97 1.40
N LEU A 149 -9.57 -8.17 0.84
CA LEU A 149 -10.54 -8.60 -0.16
C LEU A 149 -9.88 -9.14 -1.43
N VAL A 150 -8.88 -8.43 -1.95
CA VAL A 150 -8.21 -8.82 -3.20
C VAL A 150 -7.37 -10.08 -3.02
N PHE A 151 -6.65 -10.21 -1.91
CA PHE A 151 -5.76 -11.35 -1.67
C PHE A 151 -6.49 -12.60 -1.15
N SER A 152 -7.69 -12.46 -0.56
CA SER A 152 -8.56 -13.61 -0.23
C SER A 152 -9.40 -14.10 -1.42
N GLY A 153 -9.47 -13.35 -2.50
CA GLY A 153 -10.32 -13.65 -3.65
C GLY A 153 -11.80 -13.29 -3.43
N GLU A 154 -12.12 -12.55 -2.36
CA GLU A 154 -13.48 -12.16 -1.98
C GLU A 154 -13.88 -10.78 -2.54
N VAL A 155 -13.44 -10.46 -3.74
CA VAL A 155 -13.77 -9.16 -4.37
C VAL A 155 -15.23 -9.16 -4.78
N HIS A 156 -16.08 -8.62 -3.93
CA HIS A 156 -17.48 -8.31 -4.26
C HIS A 156 -17.63 -6.80 -4.36
N LEU A 157 -18.16 -6.33 -5.49
CA LEU A 157 -18.61 -4.95 -5.61
C LEU A 157 -19.84 -4.79 -4.70
N ARG A 158 -19.75 -3.92 -3.69
CA ARG A 158 -20.87 -3.65 -2.79
C ARG A 158 -21.99 -2.95 -3.56
N GLU A 159 -23.19 -3.50 -3.50
CA GLU A 159 -24.38 -2.93 -4.16
C GLU A 159 -24.85 -1.58 -3.56
N GLU A 160 -24.35 -1.20 -2.38
CA GLU A 160 -24.86 -0.06 -1.60
C GLU A 160 -24.17 1.29 -1.84
N SER A 161 -23.04 1.33 -2.53
CA SER A 161 -22.30 2.58 -2.77
C SER A 161 -22.63 3.16 -4.15
N ILE A 162 -23.11 4.41 -4.17
CA ILE A 162 -23.50 5.10 -5.41
C ILE A 162 -22.30 5.86 -5.98
N PRO A 163 -21.83 5.51 -7.20
CA PRO A 163 -20.74 6.23 -7.84
C PRO A 163 -21.03 7.72 -7.95
N GLY A 164 -20.02 8.55 -7.60
CA GLY A 164 -20.09 10.01 -7.75
C GLY A 164 -20.81 10.78 -6.64
N ARG A 165 -21.40 10.12 -5.65
CA ARG A 165 -22.11 10.78 -4.53
C ARG A 165 -21.36 10.77 -3.20
N ASP A 166 -20.36 9.91 -3.04
CA ASP A 166 -19.80 9.66 -1.72
C ASP A 166 -18.26 9.60 -1.76
N ASN A 167 -17.61 10.38 -0.88
CA ASN A 167 -16.17 10.32 -0.66
C ASN A 167 -15.71 8.94 -0.15
N LYS A 168 -16.61 8.20 0.51
CA LYS A 168 -16.36 6.82 0.91
C LYS A 168 -16.18 5.91 -0.31
N TYR A 169 -17.06 6.03 -1.31
CA TYR A 169 -16.92 5.28 -2.56
C TYR A 169 -15.62 5.60 -3.30
N LEU A 170 -15.23 6.88 -3.34
CA LEU A 170 -13.93 7.28 -3.90
C LEU A 170 -12.77 6.61 -3.16
N MET A 171 -12.79 6.62 -1.83
CA MET A 171 -11.75 6.00 -1.00
C MET A 171 -11.68 4.49 -1.21
N GLU A 172 -12.80 3.80 -1.22
CA GLU A 172 -12.87 2.36 -1.48
C GLU A 172 -12.36 2.01 -2.90
N THR A 173 -12.72 2.82 -3.90
CA THR A 173 -12.30 2.60 -5.29
C THR A 173 -10.80 2.75 -5.48
N PHE A 174 -10.18 3.79 -4.92
CA PHE A 174 -8.73 3.91 -5.05
C PHE A 174 -7.98 2.88 -4.18
N ALA A 175 -8.54 2.46 -3.05
CA ALA A 175 -7.99 1.38 -2.25
C ALA A 175 -8.00 0.04 -2.99
N LEU A 176 -9.07 -0.28 -3.71
CA LEU A 176 -9.15 -1.46 -4.57
C LEU A 176 -8.15 -1.40 -5.73
N SER A 177 -7.94 -0.23 -6.35
CA SER A 177 -6.95 -0.07 -7.42
C SER A 177 -5.52 -0.32 -6.91
N PHE A 178 -5.20 0.18 -5.72
CA PHE A 178 -3.94 -0.10 -5.04
C PHE A 178 -3.77 -1.58 -4.74
N ALA A 179 -4.77 -2.21 -4.11
CA ALA A 179 -4.72 -3.62 -3.73
C ALA A 179 -4.60 -4.54 -4.95
N GLY A 180 -5.30 -4.26 -6.04
CA GLY A 180 -5.20 -4.99 -7.30
C GLY A 180 -3.80 -4.89 -7.92
N LYS A 181 -3.20 -3.70 -7.94
CA LYS A 181 -1.83 -3.53 -8.42
C LYS A 181 -0.82 -4.24 -7.52
N LEU A 182 -0.97 -4.12 -6.20
CA LEU A 182 -0.10 -4.80 -5.23
C LEU A 182 -0.16 -6.33 -5.43
N TYR A 183 -1.35 -6.89 -5.64
CA TYR A 183 -1.52 -8.32 -5.92
C TYR A 183 -0.72 -8.76 -7.15
N VAL A 184 -0.85 -8.04 -8.27
CA VAL A 184 -0.09 -8.34 -9.49
C VAL A 184 1.41 -8.25 -9.25
N GLN A 185 1.88 -7.25 -8.51
CA GLN A 185 3.30 -7.11 -8.19
C GLN A 185 3.82 -8.26 -7.32
N CYS A 186 3.15 -8.57 -6.22
CA CYS A 186 3.58 -9.62 -5.30
C CYS A 186 3.52 -11.02 -5.92
N MET A 187 2.47 -11.30 -6.70
CA MET A 187 2.21 -12.66 -7.17
C MET A 187 2.87 -12.98 -8.51
N PHE A 188 3.15 -11.96 -9.35
CA PHE A 188 3.62 -12.17 -10.71
C PHE A 188 4.89 -11.41 -11.09
N LEU A 189 5.04 -10.14 -10.67
CA LEU A 189 6.16 -9.31 -11.13
C LEU A 189 7.39 -9.43 -10.24
N TYR A 190 7.19 -9.49 -8.91
CA TYR A 190 8.25 -9.54 -7.90
C TYR A 190 8.01 -10.68 -6.91
N PRO A 191 7.91 -11.94 -7.37
CA PRO A 191 7.69 -13.05 -6.46
C PRO A 191 8.87 -13.14 -5.48
N GLN A 192 8.56 -13.15 -4.18
CA GLN A 192 9.59 -13.24 -3.16
C GLN A 192 10.20 -14.66 -3.17
N PRO A 193 11.54 -14.79 -3.14
CA PRO A 193 12.17 -16.09 -2.99
C PRO A 193 11.82 -16.70 -1.63
N ASP A 194 11.61 -18.02 -1.61
CA ASP A 194 11.08 -18.83 -0.49
C ASP A 194 11.72 -18.58 0.90
N THR A 195 12.90 -17.99 0.95
CA THR A 195 13.69 -17.78 2.19
C THR A 195 13.46 -16.44 2.90
N LYS A 196 12.81 -15.46 2.26
CA LYS A 196 12.64 -14.11 2.86
C LYS A 196 11.24 -13.87 3.45
N ILE A 197 10.29 -14.73 3.16
CA ILE A 197 8.90 -14.58 3.60
C ILE A 197 8.77 -14.80 5.12
N SER A 198 9.48 -15.78 5.67
CA SER A 198 9.45 -16.09 7.11
C SER A 198 10.05 -14.97 7.98
N ALA A 199 11.11 -14.32 7.53
CA ALA A 199 11.84 -13.32 8.33
C ALA A 199 11.20 -11.92 8.37
N ALA A 200 10.29 -11.61 7.44
CA ALA A 200 9.62 -10.29 7.37
C ALA A 200 8.29 -10.24 8.14
N ILE A 201 7.76 -11.40 8.52
CA ILE A 201 6.46 -11.55 9.21
C ILE A 201 6.64 -11.79 10.71
N GLU A 202 7.81 -12.25 11.16
CA GLU A 202 8.13 -12.51 12.57
C GLU A 202 8.69 -11.29 13.33
N ARG A 203 8.69 -10.10 12.75
CA ARG A 203 9.06 -8.83 13.37
C ARG A 203 7.88 -7.87 13.35
#